data_e702b961a697c995cba0821df430b0b4
#
_entry.id   e702b961a697c995cba0821df430b0b4
#
_cell.length_a   1.000
_cell.length_b   1.000
_cell.length_c   1.000
_cell.angle_alpha   90.00
_cell.angle_beta   90.00
_cell.angle_gamma   90.00
#
_symmetry.space_group_name_H-M   'P 1'
#
loop_
_entity.id
_entity.type
_entity.pdbx_description
1 polymer ?
#
loop_
_entity_poly.entity_id
_entity_poly.type
_entity_poly.pdbx_seq_one_letter_code
_entity_poly.pdbx_strand_id
1 'polypeptide(L)'
;MAYEVVRAERCDADLEIVFDFLVRSYTEIGEHPAEALERAAGRLREIEDDLARLGDAPHQGTLWPELRPGLRWVTKRRAIFYFITDDAAACVRVLAVFYGGQDHRRAV
;
A
#
# COMPACT_ATOMS: atom_id res chain seq x y z
N MET A 1 16.79 14.85 -2.43
CA MET A 1 15.87 15.26 -1.36
C MET A 1 14.56 14.48 -1.48
N ALA A 2 14.05 13.96 -0.39
CA ALA A 2 12.83 13.18 -0.42
C ALA A 2 11.59 14.05 -0.66
N TYR A 3 10.64 13.52 -1.40
CA TYR A 3 9.33 14.14 -1.57
C TYR A 3 8.45 13.81 -0.35
N GLU A 4 7.56 14.72 0.00
CA GLU A 4 6.56 14.45 1.02
C GLU A 4 5.60 13.38 0.54
N VAL A 5 5.20 12.48 1.42
CA VAL A 5 4.21 11.43 1.11
C VAL A 5 2.90 11.80 1.77
N VAL A 6 1.84 11.91 0.96
CA VAL A 6 0.49 12.25 1.43
C VAL A 6 -0.43 11.08 1.07
N ARG A 7 -1.28 10.68 2.01
CA ARG A 7 -2.25 9.61 1.81
C ARG A 7 -3.59 10.19 1.37
N ALA A 8 -4.17 9.61 0.33
CA ALA A 8 -5.57 9.87 0.01
C ALA A 8 -6.45 9.30 1.12
N GLU A 9 -7.65 9.84 1.26
CA GLU A 9 -8.58 9.46 2.32
C GLU A 9 -8.85 7.95 2.39
N ARG A 10 -9.00 7.30 1.22
CA ARG A 10 -9.29 5.86 1.18
C ARG A 10 -8.16 4.97 1.68
N CYS A 11 -6.93 5.50 1.78
CA CYS A 11 -5.77 4.66 2.16
C CYS A 11 -5.92 4.05 3.55
N ASP A 12 -6.51 4.75 4.50
CA ASP A 12 -6.72 4.20 5.83
C ASP A 12 -7.71 3.04 5.80
N ALA A 13 -8.78 3.17 5.00
CA ALA A 13 -9.72 2.07 4.80
C ALA A 13 -9.06 0.89 4.07
N ASP A 14 -8.23 1.17 3.08
CA ASP A 14 -7.47 0.13 2.38
C ASP A 14 -6.56 -0.64 3.34
N LEU A 15 -5.88 0.07 4.23
CA LEU A 15 -4.98 -0.55 5.21
C LEU A 15 -5.76 -1.42 6.21
N GLU A 16 -6.97 -1.03 6.59
CA GLU A 16 -7.84 -1.85 7.42
C GLU A 16 -8.22 -3.15 6.69
N ILE A 17 -8.54 -3.05 5.41
CA ILE A 17 -8.88 -4.21 4.58
C ILE A 17 -7.67 -5.16 4.48
N VAL A 18 -6.48 -4.61 4.29
CA VAL A 18 -5.24 -5.40 4.27
C VAL A 18 -5.03 -6.09 5.60
N PHE A 19 -5.23 -5.38 6.71
CA PHE A 19 -5.09 -5.95 8.05
C PHE A 19 -6.03 -7.13 8.25
N ASP A 20 -7.31 -6.96 7.91
CA ASP A 20 -8.32 -8.03 8.04
C ASP A 20 -7.96 -9.22 7.17
N PHE A 21 -7.49 -8.97 5.96
CA PHE A 21 -7.02 -10.03 5.05
C PHE A 21 -5.86 -10.82 5.66
N LEU A 22 -4.89 -10.13 6.26
CA LEU A 22 -3.74 -10.77 6.90
C LEU A 22 -4.17 -11.61 8.10
N VAL A 23 -5.01 -11.07 8.97
CA VAL A 23 -5.51 -11.81 10.13
C VAL A 23 -6.21 -13.09 9.69
N ARG A 24 -7.09 -12.98 8.70
CA ARG A 24 -7.82 -14.13 8.16
C ARG A 24 -6.85 -15.17 7.59
N SER A 25 -5.88 -14.72 6.81
CA SER A 25 -4.91 -15.60 6.16
C SER A 25 -4.08 -16.36 7.20
N TYR A 26 -3.60 -15.68 8.23
CA TYR A 26 -2.81 -16.34 9.28
C TYR A 26 -3.65 -17.31 10.11
N THR A 27 -4.90 -16.95 10.38
CA THR A 27 -5.82 -17.84 11.10
C THR A 27 -6.13 -19.10 10.28
N GLU A 28 -6.34 -18.93 8.98
CA GLU A 28 -6.64 -20.07 8.09
C GLU A 28 -5.50 -21.08 7.99
N ILE A 29 -4.25 -20.64 8.12
CA ILE A 29 -3.10 -21.55 8.11
C ILE A 29 -2.82 -22.13 9.49
N GLY A 30 -3.67 -21.88 10.48
CA GLY A 30 -3.64 -22.53 11.77
C GLY A 30 -3.01 -21.75 12.91
N GLU A 31 -2.69 -20.47 12.73
CA GLU A 31 -2.16 -19.68 13.83
C GLU A 31 -3.27 -19.38 14.85
N HIS A 32 -2.89 -19.32 16.11
CA HIS A 32 -3.82 -18.93 17.18
C HIS A 32 -4.27 -17.48 16.92
N PRO A 33 -5.56 -17.14 17.17
CA PRO A 33 -6.07 -15.81 16.89
C PRO A 33 -5.26 -14.66 17.46
N ALA A 34 -4.76 -14.77 18.68
CA ALA A 34 -3.94 -13.72 19.29
C ALA A 34 -2.62 -13.53 18.55
N GLU A 35 -2.00 -14.63 18.12
CA GLU A 35 -0.74 -14.58 17.36
C GLU A 35 -0.97 -14.05 15.94
N ALA A 36 -2.10 -14.41 15.33
CA ALA A 36 -2.47 -13.91 14.01
C ALA A 36 -2.65 -12.40 14.03
N LEU A 37 -3.31 -11.86 15.06
CA LEU A 37 -3.49 -10.41 15.22
C LEU A 37 -2.15 -9.70 15.40
N GLU A 38 -1.28 -10.23 16.24
CA GLU A 38 0.03 -9.65 16.50
C GLU A 38 0.90 -9.65 15.26
N ARG A 39 0.90 -10.76 14.52
CA ARG A 39 1.66 -10.89 13.29
C ARG A 39 1.15 -9.96 12.20
N ALA A 40 -0.16 -9.83 12.07
CA ALA A 40 -0.78 -8.92 11.12
C ALA A 40 -0.45 -7.46 11.46
N ALA A 41 -0.47 -7.09 12.73
CA ALA A 41 -0.10 -5.75 13.17
C ALA A 41 1.36 -5.43 12.84
N GLY A 42 2.26 -6.38 13.05
CA GLY A 42 3.68 -6.22 12.69
C GLY A 42 3.88 -6.03 11.20
N ARG A 43 3.16 -6.82 10.40
CA ARG A 43 3.22 -6.70 8.95
C ARG A 43 2.66 -5.36 8.47
N LEU A 44 1.58 -4.89 9.09
CA LEU A 44 0.99 -3.60 8.74
C LEU A 44 1.96 -2.46 9.01
N ARG A 45 2.70 -2.51 10.11
CA ARG A 45 3.73 -1.50 10.41
C ARG A 45 4.80 -1.46 9.32
N GLU A 46 5.23 -2.62 8.82
CA GLU A 46 6.18 -2.68 7.72
C GLU A 46 5.62 -2.06 6.45
N ILE A 47 4.36 -2.32 6.16
CA ILE A 47 3.67 -1.74 5.00
C ILE A 47 3.60 -0.22 5.13
N GLU A 48 3.26 0.29 6.30
CA GLU A 48 3.19 1.73 6.55
C GLU A 48 4.57 2.38 6.44
N ASP A 49 5.62 1.70 6.90
CA ASP A 49 7.00 2.19 6.74
C ASP A 49 7.38 2.27 5.25
N ASP A 50 7.04 1.26 4.47
CA ASP A 50 7.32 1.26 3.04
C ASP A 50 6.55 2.37 2.32
N LEU A 51 5.29 2.59 2.71
CA LEU A 51 4.47 3.68 2.19
C LEU A 51 5.15 5.03 2.45
N ALA A 52 5.59 5.24 3.67
CA ALA A 52 6.22 6.50 4.06
C ALA A 52 7.52 6.76 3.29
N ARG A 53 8.19 5.72 2.80
CA ARG A 53 9.44 5.82 2.05
C ARG A 53 9.25 6.00 0.55
N LEU A 54 8.03 6.01 0.05
CA LEU A 54 7.80 6.21 -1.39
C LEU A 54 8.38 7.54 -1.89
N GLY A 55 8.45 8.53 -1.02
CA GLY A 55 9.03 9.82 -1.35
C GLY A 55 10.54 9.82 -1.58
N ASP A 56 11.25 8.76 -1.17
CA ASP A 56 12.69 8.64 -1.36
C ASP A 56 13.06 8.35 -2.82
N ALA A 57 12.14 7.74 -3.56
CA ALA A 57 12.29 7.49 -4.99
C ALA A 57 10.96 7.79 -5.68
N PRO A 58 10.62 9.07 -5.86
CA PRO A 58 9.25 9.47 -6.24
C PRO A 58 8.84 9.04 -7.65
N HIS A 59 9.77 8.68 -8.51
CA HIS A 59 9.47 8.25 -9.88
C HIS A 59 9.63 6.74 -10.08
N GLN A 60 9.65 5.99 -8.97
CA GLN A 60 9.74 4.53 -9.02
C GLN A 60 8.43 3.91 -9.53
N GLY A 61 8.48 2.62 -9.81
CA GLY A 61 7.31 1.85 -10.18
C GLY A 61 6.97 1.94 -11.66
N THR A 62 5.81 1.42 -11.99
CA THR A 62 5.34 1.30 -13.37
C THR A 62 4.22 2.28 -13.63
N LEU A 63 4.31 3.03 -14.72
CA LEU A 63 3.24 3.93 -15.16
C LEU A 63 2.06 3.11 -15.69
N TRP A 64 0.86 3.55 -15.34
CA TRP A 64 -0.39 2.99 -15.86
C TRP A 64 -1.32 4.11 -16.32
N PRO A 65 -0.94 4.81 -17.40
CA PRO A 65 -1.68 6.00 -17.85
C PRO A 65 -3.07 5.70 -18.38
N GLU A 66 -3.31 4.45 -18.82
CA GLU A 66 -4.62 4.03 -19.33
C GLU A 66 -5.70 4.12 -18.26
N LEU A 67 -5.33 3.89 -17.01
CA LEU A 67 -6.28 4.02 -15.91
C LEU A 67 -6.43 5.48 -15.46
N ARG A 68 -5.30 6.17 -15.33
CA ARG A 68 -5.29 7.56 -14.90
C ARG A 68 -3.97 8.22 -15.28
N PRO A 69 -3.97 9.44 -15.85
CA PRO A 69 -2.72 10.13 -16.20
C PRO A 69 -1.79 10.27 -15.00
N GLY A 70 -0.53 9.87 -15.20
CA GLY A 70 0.50 9.97 -14.17
C GLY A 70 0.44 8.91 -13.09
N LEU A 71 -0.52 8.00 -13.14
CA LEU A 71 -0.63 6.94 -12.15
C LEU A 71 0.56 5.98 -12.25
N ARG A 72 1.14 5.67 -11.10
CA ARG A 72 2.19 4.66 -10.96
C ARG A 72 1.76 3.61 -9.95
N TRP A 73 2.31 2.42 -10.07
CA TRP A 73 2.17 1.41 -9.02
C TRP A 73 3.51 0.73 -8.78
N VAL A 74 3.71 0.31 -7.54
CA VAL A 74 4.93 -0.40 -7.12
C VAL A 74 4.57 -1.44 -6.08
N THR A 75 5.26 -2.58 -6.11
CA THR A 75 5.09 -3.63 -5.12
C THR A 75 6.28 -3.63 -4.17
N LYS A 76 6.00 -3.59 -2.88
CA LYS A 76 7.01 -3.71 -1.83
C LYS A 76 6.57 -4.81 -0.88
N ARG A 77 7.32 -5.91 -0.82
CA ARG A 77 7.02 -7.03 0.10
C ARG A 77 5.55 -7.45 0.05
N ARG A 78 5.00 -7.64 -1.16
CA ARG A 78 3.62 -8.01 -1.46
C ARG A 78 2.58 -6.92 -1.27
N ALA A 79 2.93 -5.79 -0.70
CA ALA A 79 2.03 -4.64 -0.67
C ALA A 79 2.15 -3.88 -2.00
N ILE A 80 1.03 -3.47 -2.55
CA ILE A 80 0.95 -2.77 -3.83
C ILE A 80 0.45 -1.35 -3.56
N PHE A 81 1.26 -0.36 -3.96
CA PHE A 81 0.91 1.05 -3.77
C PHE A 81 0.62 1.69 -5.11
N TYR A 82 -0.53 2.35 -5.21
CA TYR A 82 -0.89 3.17 -6.36
C TYR A 82 -0.73 4.63 -5.97
N PHE A 83 0.03 5.39 -6.77
CA PHE A 83 0.35 6.76 -6.40
C PHE A 83 0.57 7.63 -7.63
N ILE A 84 0.47 8.94 -7.41
CA ILE A 84 0.79 9.97 -8.40
C ILE A 84 1.87 10.86 -7.79
N THR A 85 2.88 11.18 -8.60
CA THR A 85 3.97 12.06 -8.17
C THR A 85 3.73 13.45 -8.73
N ASP A 86 3.70 14.44 -7.85
CA ASP A 86 3.56 15.84 -8.19
C ASP A 86 4.92 16.52 -8.00
N ASP A 87 5.64 16.70 -9.10
CA ASP A 87 6.99 17.27 -9.05
C ASP A 87 6.99 18.74 -8.64
N ALA A 88 5.96 19.49 -9.04
CA ALA A 88 5.86 20.91 -8.70
C ALA A 88 5.71 21.09 -7.19
N ALA A 89 4.96 20.22 -6.53
CA ALA A 89 4.74 20.26 -5.10
C ALA A 89 5.77 19.41 -4.31
N ALA A 90 6.63 18.67 -5.00
CA ALA A 90 7.57 17.71 -4.40
C ALA A 90 6.81 16.74 -3.47
N CYS A 91 5.76 16.14 -3.99
CA CYS A 91 4.82 15.33 -3.22
C CYS A 91 4.49 14.04 -3.95
N VAL A 92 4.42 12.95 -3.21
CA VAL A 92 3.89 11.66 -3.67
C VAL A 92 2.54 11.47 -3.00
N ARG A 93 1.49 11.38 -3.80
CA ARG A 93 0.14 11.17 -3.30
C ARG A 93 -0.25 9.72 -3.49
N VAL A 94 -0.37 9.00 -2.39
CA VAL A 94 -0.77 7.59 -2.42
C VAL A 94 -2.30 7.52 -2.52
N LEU A 95 -2.78 6.84 -3.56
CA LEU A 95 -4.21 6.77 -3.86
C LEU A 95 -4.87 5.51 -3.32
N ALA A 96 -4.14 4.39 -3.29
CA ALA A 96 -4.68 3.11 -2.86
C ALA A 96 -3.56 2.17 -2.43
N VAL A 97 -3.90 1.25 -1.54
CA VAL A 97 -2.99 0.21 -1.07
C VAL A 97 -3.70 -1.14 -1.13
N PHE A 98 -3.02 -2.14 -1.69
CA PHE A 98 -3.53 -3.50 -1.76
C PHE A 98 -2.45 -4.47 -1.33
N TYR A 99 -2.84 -5.70 -1.06
CA TYR A 99 -1.90 -6.76 -0.72
C TYR A 99 -1.98 -7.88 -1.76
N GLY A 100 -0.84 -8.45 -2.11
CA GLY A 100 -0.80 -9.57 -3.05
C GLY A 100 -1.70 -10.71 -2.58
N GLY A 101 -2.54 -11.23 -3.48
CA GLY A 101 -3.57 -12.20 -3.16
C GLY A 101 -4.97 -11.59 -3.16
N GLN A 102 -5.09 -10.26 -3.10
CA GLN A 102 -6.37 -9.58 -3.31
C GLN A 102 -6.56 -9.30 -4.80
N ASP A 103 -7.81 -9.20 -5.24
CA ASP A 103 -8.12 -8.80 -6.62
C ASP A 103 -8.15 -7.27 -6.71
N HIS A 104 -6.96 -6.66 -6.71
CA HIS A 104 -6.81 -5.21 -6.65
C HIS A 104 -7.23 -4.49 -7.93
N ARG A 105 -7.19 -5.17 -9.08
CA ARG A 105 -7.53 -4.53 -10.36
C ARG A 105 -8.99 -4.12 -10.45
N ARG A 106 -9.87 -4.83 -9.77
CA ARG A 106 -11.30 -4.50 -9.74
C ARG A 106 -11.62 -3.37 -8.79
N ALA A 107 -10.77 -3.15 -7.79
CA ALA A 107 -11.00 -2.13 -6.77
C ALA A 107 -10.46 -0.76 -7.17
N VAL A 108 -9.58 -0.71 -8.16
CA VAL A 108 -9.01 0.52 -8.70
C VAL A 108 -9.80 0.97 -9.93
#